data_e8347f3e886ff21f88645d36247ebd56
#
_entry.id   e8347f3e886ff21f88645d36247ebd56
#
_cell.length_a   1.000
_cell.length_b   1.000
_cell.length_c   1.000
_cell.angle_alpha   90.00
_cell.angle_beta   90.00
_cell.angle_gamma   90.00
#
_symmetry.space_group_name_H-M   'P 1'
#
loop_
_entity.id
_entity.type
_entity.pdbx_description
1 polymer ?
#
loop_
_entity_poly.entity_id
_entity_poly.type
_entity_poly.pdbx_seq_one_letter_code
_entity_poly.pdbx_strand_id
1 'polypeptide(L)'
;MSRQDGNAGGNSWNGKTRGSLTGYKIFLFFIQFLGLGFAYLLLRIVTFYYYLFAAKPRIVLLDFYHNTLQISGKTARKLVRRNFYIFGQTLVDRAAFLLGKDKEFTHTFENEEYLIDIREKGKGGILLSAHLGNWETAGNLLKGRITPTINIVMLDAEVESIKQYMELSTGGSRFKIIAIKNDLSHIIAIRNALINNEFVAIHADRYMEGAKFTELDFLGKKAKFPIGPFIIASKFDAPVTFVFAAKDGKYSYHLSATLPITTKMKPEEIAKLYVAELEKKVRQYPEQWFNYFNFFQ
;
A
#
# COMPACT_ATOMS: atom_id res chain seq x y z
N MET A 1 23.59 -36.88 -16.98
CA MET A 1 22.50 -35.99 -17.48
C MET A 1 21.35 -36.04 -16.44
N SER A 2 21.43 -35.25 -15.40
CA SER A 2 20.40 -35.14 -14.35
C SER A 2 19.56 -33.92 -14.66
N ARG A 3 18.27 -34.12 -14.97
CA ARG A 3 17.27 -33.09 -15.05
C ARG A 3 17.06 -32.52 -13.64
N GLN A 4 17.41 -31.26 -13.45
CA GLN A 4 16.96 -30.50 -12.30
C GLN A 4 15.48 -30.19 -12.46
N ASP A 5 14.66 -30.83 -11.66
CA ASP A 5 13.24 -30.57 -11.54
C ASP A 5 13.05 -29.14 -11.02
N GLY A 6 12.29 -28.36 -11.80
CA GLY A 6 11.96 -26.98 -11.49
C GLY A 6 11.17 -26.90 -10.19
N ASN A 7 11.78 -26.28 -9.20
CA ASN A 7 11.23 -25.99 -7.90
C ASN A 7 9.93 -25.18 -8.05
N ALA A 8 8.83 -25.72 -7.58
CA ALA A 8 7.52 -25.07 -7.52
C ALA A 8 7.65 -23.82 -6.64
N GLY A 9 7.63 -22.66 -7.28
CA GLY A 9 7.79 -21.37 -6.63
C GLY A 9 6.81 -21.18 -5.49
N GLY A 10 7.36 -20.83 -4.32
CA GLY A 10 6.65 -20.65 -3.07
C GLY A 10 5.41 -19.77 -3.17
N ASN A 11 4.41 -20.09 -2.40
CA ASN A 11 3.14 -19.41 -2.27
C ASN A 11 3.23 -18.09 -1.46
N SER A 12 4.43 -17.68 -1.03
CA SER A 12 4.69 -16.50 -0.21
C SER A 12 5.14 -15.30 -1.04
N TRP A 13 4.90 -14.10 -0.51
CA TRP A 13 5.38 -12.86 -1.10
C TRP A 13 6.92 -12.74 -0.96
N ASN A 14 7.60 -12.37 -2.06
CA ASN A 14 9.06 -12.34 -2.16
C ASN A 14 9.67 -10.93 -2.34
N GLY A 15 8.89 -9.86 -2.08
CA GLY A 15 9.37 -8.47 -2.15
C GLY A 15 9.59 -7.92 -3.57
N LYS A 16 9.41 -8.71 -4.64
CA LYS A 16 9.66 -8.27 -6.01
C LYS A 16 8.41 -7.66 -6.65
N THR A 17 8.55 -6.45 -7.19
CA THR A 17 7.52 -5.79 -7.99
C THR A 17 7.57 -6.25 -9.45
N ARG A 18 6.39 -6.40 -10.07
CA ARG A 18 6.25 -6.73 -11.49
C ARG A 18 5.97 -5.46 -12.29
N GLY A 19 6.96 -4.94 -12.99
CA GLY A 19 6.81 -3.83 -13.91
C GLY A 19 8.09 -3.64 -14.73
N SER A 20 7.99 -3.36 -16.04
CA SER A 20 9.14 -3.02 -16.85
C SER A 20 9.30 -1.50 -16.92
N LEU A 21 10.53 -1.00 -16.80
CA LEU A 21 10.86 0.42 -17.03
C LEU A 21 10.35 0.93 -18.38
N THR A 22 10.36 0.05 -19.41
CA THR A 22 9.85 0.38 -20.73
C THR A 22 8.34 0.63 -20.72
N GLY A 23 7.56 -0.24 -20.05
CA GLY A 23 6.12 -0.05 -19.90
C GLY A 23 5.80 1.26 -19.17
N TYR A 24 6.57 1.59 -18.14
CA TYR A 24 6.42 2.84 -17.40
C TYR A 24 6.69 4.08 -18.28
N LYS A 25 7.80 4.08 -19.07
CA LYS A 25 8.12 5.16 -20.00
C LYS A 25 7.04 5.37 -21.07
N ILE A 26 6.43 4.30 -21.56
CA ILE A 26 5.32 4.36 -22.53
C ILE A 26 4.11 5.08 -21.90
N PHE A 27 3.74 4.74 -20.65
CA PHE A 27 2.64 5.44 -19.97
C PHE A 27 2.96 6.89 -19.67
N LEU A 28 4.19 7.23 -19.26
CA LEU A 28 4.63 8.62 -19.08
C LEU A 28 4.46 9.43 -20.37
N PHE A 29 4.90 8.88 -21.52
CA PHE A 29 4.74 9.52 -22.83
C PHE A 29 3.26 9.80 -23.13
N PHE A 30 2.39 8.80 -23.00
CA PHE A 30 0.96 8.98 -23.29
C PHE A 30 0.26 9.94 -22.33
N ILE A 31 0.60 9.92 -21.03
CA ILE A 31 0.04 10.87 -20.06
C ILE A 31 0.45 12.30 -20.42
N GLN A 32 1.71 12.50 -20.82
CA GLN A 32 2.24 13.83 -21.16
C GLN A 32 1.60 14.41 -22.41
N PHE A 33 1.47 13.62 -23.50
CA PHE A 33 1.07 14.13 -24.82
C PHE A 33 -0.42 13.93 -25.13
N LEU A 34 -1.06 12.85 -24.63
CA LEU A 34 -2.45 12.52 -24.92
C LEU A 34 -3.36 12.60 -23.68
N GLY A 35 -2.77 12.90 -22.52
CA GLY A 35 -3.51 13.08 -21.27
C GLY A 35 -3.87 11.75 -20.57
N LEU A 36 -4.34 11.89 -19.33
CA LEU A 36 -4.64 10.79 -18.43
C LEU A 36 -5.81 9.91 -18.92
N GLY A 37 -6.76 10.52 -19.62
CA GLY A 37 -7.90 9.79 -20.18
C GLY A 37 -7.50 8.74 -21.21
N PHE A 38 -6.55 9.08 -22.09
CA PHE A 38 -5.99 8.14 -23.06
C PHE A 38 -5.15 7.04 -22.40
N ALA A 39 -4.34 7.40 -21.41
CA ALA A 39 -3.59 6.42 -20.63
C ALA A 39 -4.52 5.38 -19.97
N TYR A 40 -5.67 5.80 -19.45
CA TYR A 40 -6.67 4.89 -18.89
C TYR A 40 -7.35 4.01 -19.95
N LEU A 41 -7.54 4.53 -21.18
CA LEU A 41 -8.05 3.71 -22.28
C LEU A 41 -7.06 2.61 -22.66
N LEU A 42 -5.79 2.97 -22.82
CA LEU A 42 -4.70 2.01 -23.09
C LEU A 42 -4.59 0.97 -21.96
N LEU A 43 -4.69 1.42 -20.71
CA LEU A 43 -4.66 0.57 -19.53
C LEU A 43 -5.72 -0.53 -19.57
N ARG A 44 -6.92 -0.28 -20.11
CA ARG A 44 -7.97 -1.31 -20.26
C ARG A 44 -7.49 -2.48 -21.12
N ILE A 45 -6.77 -2.19 -22.19
CA ILE A 45 -6.21 -3.21 -23.09
C ILE A 45 -5.12 -3.99 -22.36
N VAL A 46 -4.19 -3.28 -21.69
CA VAL A 46 -3.09 -3.89 -20.94
C VAL A 46 -3.62 -4.78 -19.81
N THR A 47 -4.58 -4.31 -19.03
CA THR A 47 -5.13 -5.09 -17.90
C THR A 47 -5.97 -6.26 -18.37
N PHE A 48 -6.64 -6.16 -19.51
CA PHE A 48 -7.33 -7.29 -20.13
C PHE A 48 -6.35 -8.38 -20.58
N TYR A 49 -5.21 -7.99 -21.18
CA TYR A 49 -4.13 -8.91 -21.47
C TYR A 49 -3.61 -9.63 -20.21
N TYR A 50 -3.32 -8.87 -19.14
CA TYR A 50 -2.91 -9.46 -17.86
C TYR A 50 -3.97 -10.40 -17.28
N TYR A 51 -5.25 -10.04 -17.36
CA TYR A 51 -6.34 -10.91 -16.93
C TYR A 51 -6.34 -12.27 -17.64
N LEU A 52 -6.01 -12.31 -18.93
CA LEU A 52 -5.95 -13.56 -19.70
C LEU A 52 -4.71 -14.39 -19.34
N PHE A 53 -3.54 -13.77 -19.24
CA PHE A 53 -2.26 -14.47 -19.17
C PHE A 53 -1.68 -14.61 -17.76
N ALA A 54 -2.08 -13.79 -16.79
CA ALA A 54 -1.62 -13.89 -15.42
C ALA A 54 -2.47 -14.88 -14.60
N ALA A 55 -2.34 -16.18 -14.89
CA ALA A 55 -3.18 -17.22 -14.28
C ALA A 55 -3.06 -17.26 -12.73
N LYS A 56 -1.82 -17.24 -12.19
CA LYS A 56 -1.60 -17.35 -10.74
C LYS A 56 -2.31 -16.25 -9.94
N PRO A 57 -2.09 -14.94 -10.16
CA PRO A 57 -2.82 -13.88 -9.47
C PRO A 57 -4.33 -13.98 -9.62
N ARG A 58 -4.81 -14.37 -10.80
CA ARG A 58 -6.24 -14.54 -11.07
C ARG A 58 -6.87 -15.64 -10.22
N ILE A 59 -6.18 -16.79 -10.09
CA ILE A 59 -6.65 -17.92 -9.27
C ILE A 59 -6.69 -17.49 -7.80
N VAL A 60 -5.65 -16.85 -7.28
CA VAL A 60 -5.57 -16.38 -5.90
C VAL A 60 -6.72 -15.38 -5.60
N LEU A 61 -6.96 -14.42 -6.48
CA LEU A 61 -8.05 -13.47 -6.28
C LEU A 61 -9.44 -14.13 -6.37
N LEU A 62 -9.63 -15.09 -7.27
CA LEU A 62 -10.88 -15.84 -7.34
C LEU A 62 -11.10 -16.64 -6.05
N ASP A 63 -10.08 -17.33 -5.55
CA ASP A 63 -10.14 -18.05 -4.28
C ASP A 63 -10.49 -17.12 -3.12
N PHE A 64 -9.83 -15.97 -3.04
CA PHE A 64 -10.12 -14.94 -2.03
C PHE A 64 -11.58 -14.47 -2.09
N TYR A 65 -12.09 -14.12 -3.27
CA TYR A 65 -13.48 -13.67 -3.39
C TYR A 65 -14.49 -14.79 -3.10
N HIS A 66 -14.22 -16.02 -3.55
CA HIS A 66 -15.11 -17.17 -3.35
C HIS A 66 -15.09 -17.68 -1.90
N ASN A 67 -13.90 -18.03 -1.41
CA ASN A 67 -13.73 -18.81 -0.20
C ASN A 67 -13.52 -17.96 1.05
N THR A 68 -13.25 -16.66 0.90
CA THR A 68 -13.08 -15.73 2.02
C THR A 68 -14.22 -14.73 2.08
N LEU A 69 -14.50 -14.03 0.99
CA LEU A 69 -15.59 -13.04 0.98
C LEU A 69 -16.96 -13.61 0.61
N GLN A 70 -17.07 -14.90 0.30
CA GLN A 70 -18.32 -15.59 -0.07
C GLN A 70 -19.01 -14.95 -1.32
N ILE A 71 -18.22 -14.37 -2.21
CA ILE A 71 -18.70 -13.77 -3.46
C ILE A 71 -18.48 -14.76 -4.59
N SER A 72 -19.55 -15.15 -5.27
CA SER A 72 -19.48 -16.23 -6.26
C SER A 72 -19.71 -15.80 -7.71
N GLY A 73 -19.42 -16.72 -8.63
CA GLY A 73 -19.84 -16.68 -10.02
C GLY A 73 -19.33 -15.48 -10.83
N LYS A 74 -20.25 -14.82 -11.52
CA LYS A 74 -19.94 -13.68 -12.42
C LYS A 74 -19.40 -12.47 -11.64
N THR A 75 -19.87 -12.26 -10.42
CA THR A 75 -19.45 -11.13 -9.57
C THR A 75 -17.98 -11.23 -9.18
N ALA A 76 -17.52 -12.41 -8.73
CA ALA A 76 -16.11 -12.63 -8.41
C ALA A 76 -15.20 -12.37 -9.63
N ARG A 77 -15.56 -12.90 -10.80
CA ARG A 77 -14.80 -12.65 -12.04
C ARG A 77 -14.77 -11.16 -12.43
N LYS A 78 -15.85 -10.43 -12.20
CA LYS A 78 -15.89 -8.97 -12.42
C LYS A 78 -14.95 -8.26 -11.45
N LEU A 79 -14.92 -8.65 -10.17
CA LEU A 79 -14.03 -8.08 -9.15
C LEU A 79 -12.56 -8.35 -9.48
N VAL A 80 -12.19 -9.55 -9.98
CA VAL A 80 -10.81 -9.83 -10.42
C VAL A 80 -10.38 -8.87 -11.54
N ARG A 81 -11.23 -8.68 -12.57
CA ARG A 81 -10.91 -7.74 -13.67
C ARG A 81 -10.76 -6.31 -13.14
N ARG A 82 -11.66 -5.90 -12.23
CA ARG A 82 -11.64 -4.58 -11.62
C ARG A 82 -10.41 -4.39 -10.74
N ASN A 83 -9.99 -5.40 -9.99
CA ASN A 83 -8.77 -5.37 -9.19
C ASN A 83 -7.52 -5.12 -10.07
N PHE A 84 -7.34 -5.88 -11.16
CA PHE A 84 -6.23 -5.63 -12.10
C PHE A 84 -6.28 -4.22 -12.70
N TYR A 85 -7.48 -3.76 -13.06
CA TYR A 85 -7.65 -2.44 -13.66
C TYR A 85 -7.34 -1.32 -12.66
N ILE A 86 -7.87 -1.39 -11.43
CA ILE A 86 -7.61 -0.38 -10.40
C ILE A 86 -6.12 -0.41 -9.98
N PHE A 87 -5.52 -1.59 -9.85
CA PHE A 87 -4.07 -1.67 -9.61
C PHE A 87 -3.28 -0.97 -10.72
N GLY A 88 -3.63 -1.20 -11.97
CA GLY A 88 -3.02 -0.48 -13.08
C GLY A 88 -3.27 1.03 -13.03
N GLN A 89 -4.47 1.46 -12.61
CA GLN A 89 -4.75 2.88 -12.39
C GLN A 89 -3.85 3.49 -11.31
N THR A 90 -3.59 2.80 -10.19
CA THR A 90 -2.68 3.34 -9.16
C THR A 90 -1.28 3.61 -9.72
N LEU A 91 -0.79 2.77 -10.64
CA LEU A 91 0.50 2.96 -11.30
C LEU A 91 0.49 4.14 -12.29
N VAL A 92 -0.60 4.28 -13.06
CA VAL A 92 -0.78 5.40 -14.00
C VAL A 92 -0.94 6.73 -13.24
N ASP A 93 -1.70 6.73 -12.14
CA ASP A 93 -1.90 7.91 -11.31
C ASP A 93 -0.58 8.37 -10.68
N ARG A 94 0.22 7.42 -10.17
CA ARG A 94 1.57 7.71 -9.71
C ARG A 94 2.39 8.43 -10.79
N ALA A 95 2.37 7.92 -12.03
CA ALA A 95 3.05 8.56 -13.15
C ALA A 95 2.51 9.95 -13.46
N ALA A 96 1.21 10.17 -13.34
CA ALA A 96 0.60 11.48 -13.53
C ALA A 96 1.03 12.50 -12.46
N PHE A 97 1.11 12.07 -11.19
CA PHE A 97 1.65 12.93 -10.12
C PHE A 97 3.11 13.34 -10.36
N LEU A 98 3.95 12.44 -10.89
CA LEU A 98 5.33 12.77 -11.29
C LEU A 98 5.39 13.85 -12.38
N LEU A 99 4.45 13.81 -13.31
CA LEU A 99 4.33 14.80 -14.38
C LEU A 99 3.64 16.10 -13.94
N GLY A 100 3.39 16.30 -12.64
CA GLY A 100 2.76 17.50 -12.09
C GLY A 100 1.28 17.65 -12.46
N LYS A 101 0.59 16.53 -12.76
CA LYS A 101 -0.84 16.52 -13.09
C LYS A 101 -1.74 16.28 -11.85
N ASP A 102 -1.24 16.67 -10.68
CA ASP A 102 -1.94 16.57 -9.40
C ASP A 102 -3.31 17.26 -9.42
N LYS A 103 -3.44 18.37 -10.14
CA LYS A 103 -4.69 19.14 -10.28
C LYS A 103 -5.81 18.38 -10.99
N GLU A 104 -5.52 17.31 -11.73
CA GLU A 104 -6.53 16.46 -12.36
C GLU A 104 -7.24 15.55 -11.34
N PHE A 105 -6.70 15.45 -10.11
CA PHE A 105 -7.25 14.57 -9.07
C PHE A 105 -7.97 15.36 -7.98
N THR A 106 -9.07 14.77 -7.52
CA THR A 106 -9.82 15.23 -6.35
C THR A 106 -9.70 14.23 -5.21
N HIS A 107 -9.97 14.68 -4.00
CA HIS A 107 -10.04 13.79 -2.84
C HIS A 107 -11.04 14.30 -1.82
N THR A 108 -11.57 13.35 -1.04
CA THR A 108 -12.24 13.58 0.23
C THR A 108 -11.37 13.00 1.33
N PHE A 109 -11.44 13.56 2.55
CA PHE A 109 -10.71 13.02 3.67
C PHE A 109 -11.64 12.89 4.88
N GLU A 110 -11.82 11.65 5.32
CA GLU A 110 -12.53 11.31 6.54
C GLU A 110 -11.56 11.40 7.73
N ASN A 111 -11.89 12.29 8.69
CA ASN A 111 -11.10 12.53 9.91
C ASN A 111 -9.69 13.11 9.65
N GLU A 112 -9.55 14.03 8.71
CA GLU A 112 -8.26 14.72 8.43
C GLU A 112 -7.73 15.44 9.69
N GLU A 113 -8.63 15.95 10.53
CA GLU A 113 -8.31 16.62 11.79
C GLU A 113 -7.43 15.79 12.72
N TYR A 114 -7.54 14.47 12.70
CA TYR A 114 -6.68 13.61 13.52
C TYR A 114 -5.20 13.70 13.13
N LEU A 115 -4.89 13.86 11.86
CA LEU A 115 -3.50 14.05 11.42
C LEU A 115 -2.99 15.44 11.76
N ILE A 116 -3.86 16.45 11.71
CA ILE A 116 -3.55 17.82 12.12
C ILE A 116 -3.24 17.85 13.63
N ASP A 117 -4.09 17.24 14.46
CA ASP A 117 -3.90 17.13 15.91
C ASP A 117 -2.60 16.40 16.29
N ILE A 118 -2.27 15.31 15.56
CA ILE A 118 -1.00 14.59 15.77
C ILE A 118 0.19 15.52 15.52
N ARG A 119 0.16 16.27 14.42
CA ARG A 119 1.20 17.24 14.07
C ARG A 119 1.35 18.33 15.14
N GLU A 120 0.24 18.87 15.63
CA GLU A 120 0.23 19.96 16.62
C GLU A 120 0.76 19.53 17.97
N LYS A 121 0.64 18.24 18.32
CA LYS A 121 1.23 17.68 19.55
C LYS A 121 2.75 17.62 19.53
N GLY A 122 3.41 17.78 18.36
CA GLY A 122 4.86 17.93 18.25
C GLY A 122 5.69 16.66 18.54
N LYS A 123 5.07 15.46 18.56
CA LYS A 123 5.73 14.19 18.86
C LYS A 123 5.92 13.30 17.63
N GLY A 124 5.64 13.84 16.43
CA GLY A 124 5.50 13.03 15.21
C GLY A 124 4.29 12.09 15.28
N GLY A 125 4.17 11.18 14.32
CA GLY A 125 3.09 10.21 14.29
C GLY A 125 3.42 8.96 13.53
N ILE A 126 2.89 7.82 13.94
CA ILE A 126 3.04 6.53 13.25
C ILE A 126 1.76 6.23 12.49
N LEU A 127 1.89 6.09 11.16
CA LEU A 127 0.80 5.81 10.24
C LEU A 127 0.89 4.34 9.82
N LEU A 128 0.01 3.48 10.33
CA LEU A 128 -0.08 2.10 9.87
C LEU A 128 -1.06 2.01 8.71
N SER A 129 -0.61 1.42 7.61
CA SER A 129 -1.39 1.28 6.37
C SER A 129 -1.32 -0.14 5.82
N ALA A 130 -1.93 -0.39 4.67
CA ALA A 130 -1.94 -1.67 3.98
C ALA A 130 -1.73 -1.48 2.47
N HIS A 131 -1.49 -2.58 1.75
CA HIS A 131 -1.49 -2.60 0.29
C HIS A 131 -2.92 -2.54 -0.28
N LEU A 132 -3.71 -1.61 0.27
CA LEU A 132 -5.07 -1.31 -0.14
C LEU A 132 -5.13 0.11 -0.71
N GLY A 133 -5.63 0.23 -1.94
CA GLY A 133 -5.73 1.51 -2.62
C GLY A 133 -4.38 2.10 -3.06
N ASN A 134 -4.18 3.41 -2.90
CA ASN A 134 -2.99 4.12 -3.40
C ASN A 134 -2.41 5.09 -2.36
N TRP A 135 -1.65 4.56 -1.42
CA TRP A 135 -1.01 5.33 -0.35
C TRP A 135 -0.03 6.40 -0.86
N GLU A 136 0.65 6.16 -2.01
CA GLU A 136 1.58 7.14 -2.58
C GLU A 136 0.85 8.38 -3.09
N THR A 137 -0.31 8.18 -3.72
CA THR A 137 -1.19 9.27 -4.12
C THR A 137 -1.69 10.05 -2.93
N ALA A 138 -2.03 9.39 -1.81
CA ALA A 138 -2.44 10.07 -0.59
C ALA A 138 -1.44 11.12 -0.12
N GLY A 139 -0.17 10.76 -0.05
CA GLY A 139 0.87 11.70 0.35
C GLY A 139 1.04 12.89 -0.61
N ASN A 140 0.80 12.69 -1.91
CA ASN A 140 0.82 13.78 -2.90
C ASN A 140 -0.41 14.68 -2.77
N LEU A 141 -1.61 14.11 -2.55
CA LEU A 141 -2.86 14.86 -2.39
C LEU A 141 -2.88 15.70 -1.10
N LEU A 142 -2.19 15.27 -0.06
CA LEU A 142 -2.04 15.99 1.19
C LEU A 142 -1.00 17.14 1.13
N LYS A 143 -0.38 17.33 -0.04
CA LYS A 143 0.58 18.40 -0.29
C LYS A 143 -0.01 19.78 0.02
N GLY A 144 0.62 20.50 0.96
CA GLY A 144 0.18 21.84 1.39
C GLY A 144 -0.87 21.87 2.51
N ARG A 145 -1.55 20.77 2.80
CA ARG A 145 -2.50 20.66 3.92
C ARG A 145 -1.83 20.06 5.16
N ILE A 146 -1.06 18.99 4.98
CA ILE A 146 -0.25 18.39 6.03
C ILE A 146 1.22 18.64 5.69
N THR A 147 1.90 19.43 6.52
CA THR A 147 3.26 19.92 6.27
C THR A 147 4.40 18.98 6.70
N PRO A 148 4.23 18.01 7.63
CA PRO A 148 5.32 17.14 8.02
C PRO A 148 5.82 16.26 6.87
N THR A 149 7.13 16.00 6.85
CA THR A 149 7.74 14.97 6.01
C THR A 149 7.16 13.60 6.39
N ILE A 150 6.87 12.78 5.38
CA ILE A 150 6.44 11.39 5.59
C ILE A 150 7.65 10.48 5.31
N ASN A 151 8.05 9.71 6.32
CA ASN A 151 9.11 8.72 6.21
C ASN A 151 8.46 7.34 5.97
N ILE A 152 8.72 6.73 4.81
CA ILE A 152 8.14 5.45 4.45
C ILE A 152 9.12 4.36 4.84
N VAL A 153 8.71 3.49 5.75
CA VAL A 153 9.48 2.32 6.16
C VAL A 153 9.18 1.16 5.23
N MET A 154 10.20 0.62 4.58
CA MET A 154 10.05 -0.49 3.63
C MET A 154 11.24 -1.42 3.64
N LEU A 155 11.07 -2.62 3.07
CA LEU A 155 12.14 -3.58 2.92
C LEU A 155 13.17 -3.09 1.89
N ASP A 156 14.45 -3.39 2.13
CA ASP A 156 15.56 -2.97 1.26
C ASP A 156 15.37 -3.43 -0.19
N ALA A 157 14.79 -4.62 -0.39
CA ALA A 157 14.46 -5.13 -1.73
C ALA A 157 13.40 -4.30 -2.50
N GLU A 158 12.56 -3.52 -1.80
CA GLU A 158 11.56 -2.64 -2.40
C GLU A 158 12.13 -1.26 -2.71
N VAL A 159 13.18 -0.85 -2.00
CA VAL A 159 13.80 0.49 -2.10
C VAL A 159 14.29 0.76 -3.51
N GLU A 160 14.90 -0.21 -4.20
CA GLU A 160 15.47 -0.02 -5.53
C GLU A 160 14.40 0.34 -6.58
N SER A 161 13.24 -0.32 -6.54
CA SER A 161 12.14 -0.01 -7.46
C SER A 161 11.55 1.39 -7.23
N ILE A 162 11.60 1.88 -6.00
CA ILE A 162 11.09 3.21 -5.64
C ILE A 162 12.14 4.30 -5.85
N LYS A 163 13.43 4.01 -5.66
CA LYS A 163 14.50 4.96 -6.02
C LYS A 163 14.44 5.36 -7.48
N GLN A 164 14.34 4.38 -8.40
CA GLN A 164 14.17 4.64 -9.82
C GLN A 164 12.94 5.52 -10.13
N TYR A 165 11.88 5.35 -9.35
CA TYR A 165 10.69 6.18 -9.42
C TYR A 165 10.95 7.61 -8.91
N MET A 166 11.66 7.76 -7.78
CA MET A 166 11.96 9.06 -7.19
C MET A 166 12.95 9.86 -8.02
N GLU A 167 13.92 9.22 -8.68
CA GLU A 167 14.88 9.86 -9.59
C GLU A 167 14.21 10.45 -10.83
N LEU A 168 13.08 9.89 -11.26
CA LEU A 168 12.27 10.44 -12.36
C LEU A 168 11.37 11.60 -11.91
N SER A 169 11.32 11.91 -10.62
CA SER A 169 10.46 12.92 -10.04
C SER A 169 11.09 14.31 -10.16
N THR A 170 10.54 15.17 -11.01
CA THR A 170 11.04 16.53 -11.26
C THR A 170 10.75 17.53 -10.13
N GLY A 171 10.01 17.17 -9.09
CA GLY A 171 9.51 18.09 -8.04
C GLY A 171 10.07 17.88 -6.63
N GLY A 172 11.09 17.05 -6.44
CA GLY A 172 11.59 16.66 -5.11
C GLY A 172 10.56 15.78 -4.37
N SER A 173 10.99 14.64 -3.85
CA SER A 173 10.11 13.76 -3.08
C SER A 173 9.90 14.35 -1.68
N ARG A 174 8.64 14.47 -1.24
CA ARG A 174 8.30 14.76 0.16
C ARG A 174 8.38 13.54 1.05
N PHE A 175 8.65 12.40 0.43
CA PHE A 175 8.85 11.15 1.14
C PHE A 175 10.34 10.92 1.32
N LYS A 176 10.72 10.57 2.54
CA LYS A 176 12.01 9.94 2.82
C LYS A 176 11.79 8.46 2.93
N ILE A 177 12.76 7.66 2.51
CA ILE A 177 12.70 6.21 2.64
C ILE A 177 13.58 5.79 3.82
N ILE A 178 13.01 5.00 4.71
CA ILE A 178 13.72 4.29 5.77
C ILE A 178 13.77 2.80 5.38
N ALA A 179 14.91 2.36 4.86
CA ALA A 179 15.11 0.95 4.51
C ALA A 179 15.28 0.09 5.76
N ILE A 180 14.50 -0.98 5.89
CA ILE A 180 14.70 -2.01 6.91
C ILE A 180 15.92 -2.84 6.52
N LYS A 181 16.97 -2.73 7.31
CA LYS A 181 18.21 -3.49 7.17
C LYS A 181 18.38 -4.49 8.31
N ASN A 182 19.36 -5.39 8.19
CA ASN A 182 19.69 -6.36 9.23
C ASN A 182 20.32 -5.74 10.49
N ASP A 183 20.62 -4.44 10.45
CA ASP A 183 21.09 -3.65 11.58
C ASP A 183 19.94 -2.84 12.22
N LEU A 184 20.22 -2.10 13.29
CA LEU A 184 19.24 -1.26 13.97
C LEU A 184 19.14 0.18 13.40
N SER A 185 19.80 0.47 12.27
CA SER A 185 19.84 1.82 11.69
C SER A 185 18.44 2.36 11.37
N HIS A 186 17.53 1.51 10.92
CA HIS A 186 16.15 1.88 10.66
C HIS A 186 15.40 2.32 11.93
N ILE A 187 15.68 1.72 13.08
CA ILE A 187 15.05 2.11 14.36
C ILE A 187 15.54 3.49 14.79
N ILE A 188 16.83 3.79 14.58
CA ILE A 188 17.40 5.12 14.86
C ILE A 188 16.79 6.16 13.91
N ALA A 189 16.65 5.84 12.64
CA ALA A 189 16.04 6.72 11.65
C ALA A 189 14.56 7.02 11.98
N ILE A 190 13.78 6.01 12.37
CA ILE A 190 12.38 6.17 12.84
C ILE A 190 12.34 7.10 14.05
N ARG A 191 13.18 6.87 15.06
CA ARG A 191 13.25 7.72 16.25
C ARG A 191 13.55 9.18 15.89
N ASN A 192 14.53 9.41 15.02
CA ASN A 192 14.90 10.77 14.59
C ASN A 192 13.75 11.45 13.83
N ALA A 193 13.04 10.74 12.96
CA ALA A 193 11.88 11.27 12.27
C ALA A 193 10.79 11.72 13.26
N LEU A 194 10.47 10.89 14.25
CA LEU A 194 9.45 11.23 15.27
C LEU A 194 9.86 12.42 16.13
N ILE A 195 11.14 12.51 16.57
CA ILE A 195 11.68 13.66 17.32
C ILE A 195 11.57 14.96 16.51
N ASN A 196 11.76 14.87 15.18
CA ASN A 196 11.62 16.01 14.27
C ASN A 196 10.15 16.33 13.94
N ASN A 197 9.19 15.75 14.65
CA ASN A 197 7.76 15.90 14.38
C ASN A 197 7.36 15.49 12.96
N GLU A 198 8.03 14.47 12.40
CA GLU A 198 7.72 13.89 11.09
C GLU A 198 6.80 12.68 11.24
N PHE A 199 6.10 12.31 10.18
CA PHE A 199 5.32 11.08 10.13
C PHE A 199 6.17 9.88 9.69
N VAL A 200 5.87 8.72 10.26
CA VAL A 200 6.46 7.43 9.90
C VAL A 200 5.36 6.51 9.41
N ALA A 201 5.36 6.19 8.11
CA ALA A 201 4.35 5.34 7.47
C ALA A 201 4.90 3.92 7.28
N ILE A 202 4.13 2.91 7.70
CA ILE A 202 4.51 1.49 7.65
C ILE A 202 3.32 0.67 7.16
N HIS A 203 3.54 -0.18 6.16
CA HIS A 203 2.56 -1.22 5.81
C HIS A 203 2.66 -2.39 6.79
N ALA A 204 1.51 -2.83 7.30
CA ALA A 204 1.44 -3.85 8.33
C ALA A 204 0.63 -5.10 7.92
N ASP A 205 0.28 -5.23 6.64
CA ASP A 205 -0.58 -6.31 6.15
C ASP A 205 0.17 -7.49 5.52
N ARG A 206 1.45 -7.38 5.17
CA ARG A 206 2.17 -8.47 4.51
C ARG A 206 3.19 -9.13 5.40
N TYR A 207 3.00 -10.42 5.65
CA TYR A 207 3.95 -11.29 6.33
C TYR A 207 4.96 -11.87 5.33
N MET A 208 6.23 -11.84 5.69
CA MET A 208 7.30 -12.53 4.96
C MET A 208 7.64 -13.84 5.66
N GLU A 209 7.82 -14.91 4.89
CA GLU A 209 8.23 -16.20 5.40
C GLU A 209 9.53 -16.08 6.21
N GLY A 210 9.55 -16.69 7.41
CA GLY A 210 10.68 -16.58 8.35
C GLY A 210 10.69 -15.34 9.24
N ALA A 211 9.85 -14.33 8.99
CA ALA A 211 9.71 -13.18 9.88
C ALA A 211 8.87 -13.53 11.13
N LYS A 212 9.03 -12.74 12.21
CA LYS A 212 8.13 -12.86 13.38
C LYS A 212 6.73 -12.35 13.03
N PHE A 213 5.71 -13.06 13.47
CA PHE A 213 4.32 -12.74 13.20
C PHE A 213 3.43 -12.87 14.44
N THR A 214 2.25 -12.31 14.34
CA THR A 214 1.10 -12.61 15.21
C THR A 214 0.00 -13.22 14.35
N GLU A 215 -0.68 -14.24 14.88
CA GLU A 215 -1.82 -14.84 14.21
C GLU A 215 -3.12 -14.25 14.75
N LEU A 216 -3.95 -13.72 13.87
CA LEU A 216 -5.21 -13.05 14.22
C LEU A 216 -6.34 -13.57 13.32
N ASP A 217 -7.57 -13.42 13.81
CA ASP A 217 -8.76 -13.64 12.99
C ASP A 217 -8.92 -12.47 12.02
N PHE A 218 -9.02 -12.79 10.73
CA PHE A 218 -9.19 -11.80 9.66
C PHE A 218 -10.14 -12.39 8.60
N LEU A 219 -11.24 -11.70 8.33
CA LEU A 219 -12.28 -12.13 7.38
C LEU A 219 -12.81 -13.54 7.66
N GLY A 220 -12.88 -13.92 8.93
CA GLY A 220 -13.37 -15.22 9.39
C GLY A 220 -12.37 -16.39 9.29
N LYS A 221 -11.10 -16.09 9.01
CA LYS A 221 -10.01 -17.09 8.94
C LYS A 221 -8.81 -16.64 9.77
N LYS A 222 -7.97 -17.61 10.19
CA LYS A 222 -6.67 -17.28 10.79
C LYS A 222 -5.73 -16.74 9.73
N ALA A 223 -5.02 -15.66 10.08
CA ALA A 223 -4.05 -15.02 9.18
C ALA A 223 -2.83 -14.52 9.95
N LYS A 224 -1.67 -14.57 9.31
CA LYS A 224 -0.39 -14.15 9.87
C LYS A 224 -0.12 -12.70 9.48
N PHE A 225 0.08 -11.84 10.49
CA PHE A 225 0.47 -10.45 10.31
C PHE A 225 1.88 -10.22 10.85
N PRO A 226 2.73 -9.41 10.17
CA PRO A 226 4.07 -9.11 10.68
C PRO A 226 3.96 -8.39 12.03
N ILE A 227 4.66 -8.86 13.04
CA ILE A 227 4.63 -8.21 14.38
C ILE A 227 5.49 -6.94 14.43
N GLY A 228 6.47 -6.79 13.53
CA GLY A 228 7.44 -5.68 13.52
C GLY A 228 6.80 -4.29 13.53
N PRO A 229 5.86 -3.95 12.63
CA PRO A 229 5.16 -2.67 12.62
C PRO A 229 4.48 -2.33 13.95
N PHE A 230 3.88 -3.33 14.61
CA PHE A 230 3.18 -3.13 15.88
C PHE A 230 4.15 -3.01 17.06
N ILE A 231 5.32 -3.67 17.00
CA ILE A 231 6.40 -3.44 17.97
C ILE A 231 6.91 -2.00 17.87
N ILE A 232 7.13 -1.49 16.66
CA ILE A 232 7.53 -0.09 16.43
C ILE A 232 6.46 0.83 17.00
N ALA A 233 5.20 0.63 16.66
CA ALA A 233 4.07 1.42 17.15
C ALA A 233 3.94 1.43 18.69
N SER A 234 4.25 0.30 19.34
CA SER A 234 4.19 0.17 20.81
C SER A 234 5.39 0.77 21.55
N LYS A 235 6.57 0.87 20.89
CA LYS A 235 7.84 1.25 21.54
C LYS A 235 8.07 2.76 21.61
N PHE A 236 7.57 3.50 20.63
CA PHE A 236 7.75 4.94 20.58
C PHE A 236 6.59 5.67 21.27
N ASP A 237 6.89 6.79 21.93
CA ASP A 237 5.90 7.69 22.56
C ASP A 237 5.33 8.66 21.52
N ALA A 238 4.76 8.10 20.45
CA ALA A 238 4.14 8.83 19.36
C ALA A 238 2.73 8.31 19.10
N PRO A 239 1.77 9.19 18.78
CA PRO A 239 0.42 8.75 18.38
C PRO A 239 0.44 7.80 17.19
N VAL A 240 -0.41 6.77 17.23
CA VAL A 240 -0.54 5.76 16.16
C VAL A 240 -1.93 5.88 15.56
N THR A 241 -2.03 6.00 14.24
CA THR A 241 -3.31 5.97 13.53
C THR A 241 -3.24 5.05 12.32
N PHE A 242 -4.38 4.50 11.92
CA PHE A 242 -4.48 3.67 10.72
C PHE A 242 -4.99 4.54 9.57
N VAL A 243 -4.29 4.50 8.44
CA VAL A 243 -4.59 5.36 7.29
C VAL A 243 -4.79 4.54 6.02
N PHE A 244 -5.79 4.92 5.24
CA PHE A 244 -6.09 4.26 3.98
C PHE A 244 -6.41 5.30 2.90
N ALA A 245 -6.15 4.95 1.63
CA ALA A 245 -6.39 5.80 0.47
C ALA A 245 -7.03 4.99 -0.65
N ALA A 246 -8.34 4.88 -0.65
CA ALA A 246 -9.09 4.14 -1.65
C ALA A 246 -9.45 5.04 -2.84
N LYS A 247 -9.42 4.49 -4.04
CA LYS A 247 -9.94 5.16 -5.23
C LYS A 247 -11.47 5.02 -5.26
N ASP A 248 -12.20 6.13 -5.22
CA ASP A 248 -13.67 6.17 -5.20
C ASP A 248 -14.28 6.69 -6.50
N GLY A 249 -13.45 7.21 -7.40
CA GLY A 249 -13.87 7.69 -8.72
C GLY A 249 -12.78 7.55 -9.79
N LYS A 250 -13.06 8.07 -10.98
CA LYS A 250 -12.10 8.01 -12.09
C LYS A 250 -10.77 8.70 -11.73
N TYR A 251 -10.86 9.89 -11.15
CA TYR A 251 -9.75 10.72 -10.71
C TYR A 251 -9.94 11.19 -9.26
N SER A 252 -10.67 10.42 -8.47
CA SER A 252 -11.01 10.76 -7.10
C SER A 252 -10.55 9.68 -6.15
N TYR A 253 -10.13 10.12 -4.95
CA TYR A 253 -9.67 9.28 -3.86
C TYR A 253 -10.41 9.64 -2.57
N HIS A 254 -10.73 8.62 -1.79
CA HIS A 254 -11.20 8.75 -0.42
C HIS A 254 -10.07 8.40 0.53
N LEU A 255 -9.59 9.39 1.25
CA LEU A 255 -8.58 9.24 2.29
C LEU A 255 -9.28 9.08 3.63
N SER A 256 -8.73 8.28 4.53
CA SER A 256 -9.30 8.13 5.88
C SER A 256 -8.22 7.88 6.92
N ALA A 257 -8.43 8.43 8.13
CA ALA A 257 -7.63 8.16 9.31
C ALA A 257 -8.53 7.68 10.45
N THR A 258 -8.04 6.78 11.29
CA THR A 258 -8.75 6.36 12.52
C THR A 258 -8.40 7.25 13.68
N LEU A 259 -9.22 7.23 14.73
CA LEU A 259 -8.91 7.91 16.00
C LEU A 259 -7.50 7.48 16.46
N PRO A 260 -6.59 8.43 16.76
CA PRO A 260 -5.22 8.11 17.15
C PRO A 260 -5.15 7.40 18.51
N ILE A 261 -4.37 6.33 18.55
CA ILE A 261 -3.98 5.68 19.80
C ILE A 261 -2.89 6.53 20.43
N THR A 262 -3.19 7.13 21.58
CA THR A 262 -2.27 8.01 22.32
C THR A 262 -1.81 7.40 23.64
N THR A 263 -2.39 6.26 24.03
CA THR A 263 -2.03 5.51 25.23
C THR A 263 -1.10 4.36 24.88
N LYS A 264 -0.22 4.00 25.83
CA LYS A 264 0.70 2.87 25.64
C LYS A 264 -0.09 1.56 25.57
N MET A 265 0.07 0.82 24.49
CA MET A 265 -0.59 -0.47 24.27
C MET A 265 0.45 -1.54 23.90
N LYS A 266 0.12 -2.82 24.13
CA LYS A 266 0.93 -3.94 23.67
C LYS A 266 0.86 -4.09 22.15
N PRO A 267 1.92 -4.60 21.48
CA PRO A 267 1.93 -4.80 20.03
C PRO A 267 0.73 -5.62 19.53
N GLU A 268 0.34 -6.66 20.27
CA GLU A 268 -0.77 -7.55 19.93
C GLU A 268 -2.14 -6.86 20.00
N GLU A 269 -2.29 -5.89 20.92
CA GLU A 269 -3.52 -5.08 21.06
C GLU A 269 -3.65 -4.12 19.87
N ILE A 270 -2.56 -3.43 19.51
CA ILE A 270 -2.50 -2.56 18.32
C ILE A 270 -2.80 -3.36 17.05
N ALA A 271 -2.22 -4.58 16.95
CA ALA A 271 -2.44 -5.47 15.82
C ALA A 271 -3.92 -5.86 15.68
N LYS A 272 -4.60 -6.18 16.78
CA LYS A 272 -6.04 -6.51 16.77
C LYS A 272 -6.88 -5.32 16.27
N LEU A 273 -6.61 -4.11 16.75
CA LEU A 273 -7.31 -2.91 16.29
C LEU A 273 -7.06 -2.64 14.81
N TYR A 274 -5.80 -2.75 14.38
CA TYR A 274 -5.42 -2.58 12.97
C TYR A 274 -6.13 -3.58 12.06
N VAL A 275 -6.14 -4.86 12.44
CA VAL A 275 -6.75 -5.92 11.63
C VAL A 275 -8.27 -5.72 11.53
N ALA A 276 -8.93 -5.27 12.60
CA ALA A 276 -10.35 -4.95 12.58
C ALA A 276 -10.66 -3.80 11.58
N GLU A 277 -9.83 -2.75 11.55
CA GLU A 277 -10.01 -1.65 10.60
C GLU A 277 -9.66 -2.07 9.17
N LEU A 278 -8.58 -2.86 8.99
CA LEU A 278 -8.25 -3.42 7.67
C LEU A 278 -9.39 -4.29 7.12
N GLU A 279 -10.02 -5.12 7.96
CA GLU A 279 -11.16 -5.93 7.56
C GLU A 279 -12.32 -5.08 7.05
N LYS A 280 -12.68 -4.00 7.76
CA LYS A 280 -13.71 -3.04 7.30
C LYS A 280 -13.38 -2.46 5.94
N LYS A 281 -12.14 -2.01 5.74
CA LYS A 281 -11.71 -1.42 4.46
C LYS A 281 -11.64 -2.45 3.32
N VAL A 282 -11.22 -3.68 3.59
CA VAL A 282 -11.23 -4.76 2.58
C VAL A 282 -12.65 -5.16 2.19
N ARG A 283 -13.60 -5.17 3.14
CA ARG A 283 -15.01 -5.41 2.82
C ARG A 283 -15.65 -4.27 2.03
N GLN A 284 -15.24 -3.02 2.31
CA GLN A 284 -15.73 -1.83 1.61
C GLN A 284 -15.16 -1.71 0.19
N TYR A 285 -13.87 -2.05 0.00
CA TYR A 285 -13.12 -1.92 -1.26
C TYR A 285 -12.43 -3.24 -1.64
N PRO A 286 -13.16 -4.35 -1.81
CA PRO A 286 -12.54 -5.66 -1.99
C PRO A 286 -11.64 -5.75 -3.23
N GLU A 287 -11.95 -4.99 -4.28
CA GLU A 287 -11.15 -4.92 -5.50
C GLU A 287 -9.91 -4.02 -5.40
N GLN A 288 -9.66 -3.41 -4.24
CA GLN A 288 -8.51 -2.53 -4.03
C GLN A 288 -7.49 -3.06 -3.03
N TRP A 289 -7.71 -4.24 -2.45
CA TRP A 289 -6.68 -4.92 -1.69
C TRP A 289 -5.84 -5.78 -2.65
N PHE A 290 -4.60 -5.32 -2.92
CA PHE A 290 -3.74 -5.88 -3.95
C PHE A 290 -2.91 -7.04 -3.43
N ASN A 291 -3.58 -8.12 -3.05
CA ASN A 291 -2.97 -9.34 -2.54
C ASN A 291 -2.99 -10.45 -3.61
N TYR A 292 -1.83 -10.74 -4.20
CA TYR A 292 -1.67 -11.68 -5.32
C TYR A 292 -0.97 -12.98 -4.92
N PHE A 293 -0.98 -13.31 -3.64
CA PHE A 293 -0.46 -14.55 -3.05
C PHE A 293 -1.49 -15.12 -2.08
N ASN A 294 -1.32 -16.38 -1.66
CA ASN A 294 -2.22 -16.97 -0.68
C ASN A 294 -1.95 -16.39 0.71
N PHE A 295 -2.88 -15.58 1.19
CA PHE A 295 -2.74 -14.83 2.43
C PHE A 295 -3.06 -15.67 3.69
N PHE A 296 -3.94 -16.66 3.55
CA PHE A 296 -4.47 -17.47 4.64
C PHE A 296 -3.77 -18.85 4.76
N GLN A 297 -2.44 -18.88 4.74
CA GLN A 297 -1.63 -20.09 4.91
C GLN A 297 -0.97 -20.15 6.26
#